data_7b415d91190af28d27fc0dacc98470fa
#
_entry.id   7b415d91190af28d27fc0dacc98470fa
#
_cell.length_a   1.000
_cell.length_b   1.000
_cell.length_c   1.000
_cell.angle_alpha   90.00
_cell.angle_beta   90.00
_cell.angle_gamma   90.00
#
_symmetry.space_group_name_H-M   'P 1'
#
loop_
_entity.id
_entity.type
_entity.pdbx_description
1 polymer ?
#
loop_
_entity_poly.entity_id
_entity_poly.type
_entity_poly.pdbx_seq_one_letter_code
_entity_poly.pdbx_strand_id
1 'polypeptide(L)'
;MWAWKKPADENGAVTYTELTGDVRFKDVTFGYDEDKIILHDISLFAKPGQKLAFVGSTGAGKTTITNLINRFYDIQSGEILYDGIDITKIRKDDLRRSLGIVLQDTHLFTGTIKDNIRYGKLNATDEEIYNAAKLAHADQFIQMLPNAYDTLLSGDGEELSQGQRQLLSIARAAVADPPVLILDEATSSIDTRTESIVQKGMDNLMKGRTVFVIAHRLSTIRNSNAIIVLDHGRIIERGDHDDLIRQKGTYYQLYTGKLELS
;
A
#
# COMPACT_ATOMS: atom_id res chain seq x y z
N MET A 1 7.53 -16.45 -5.57
CA MET A 1 8.58 -16.11 -4.58
C MET A 1 9.33 -14.90 -5.11
N TRP A 2 9.37 -13.83 -4.34
CA TRP A 2 10.13 -12.64 -4.64
C TRP A 2 11.54 -12.78 -4.09
N ALA A 3 12.54 -12.53 -4.91
CA ALA A 3 13.93 -12.61 -4.47
C ALA A 3 14.76 -11.50 -5.13
N TRP A 4 15.59 -10.85 -4.34
CA TRP A 4 16.54 -9.88 -4.81
C TRP A 4 17.89 -10.53 -5.10
N LYS A 5 18.38 -10.31 -6.33
CA LYS A 5 19.68 -10.78 -6.80
C LYS A 5 20.74 -9.75 -6.43
N LYS A 6 21.64 -10.09 -5.51
CA LYS A 6 22.81 -9.25 -5.21
C LYS A 6 23.76 -9.19 -6.41
N PRO A 7 24.49 -8.08 -6.57
CA PRO A 7 25.64 -8.06 -7.47
C PRO A 7 26.57 -9.23 -7.17
N ALA A 8 27.22 -9.77 -8.21
CA ALA A 8 28.23 -10.83 -8.04
C ALA A 8 29.37 -10.36 -7.12
N ASP A 9 29.82 -11.26 -6.24
CA ASP A 9 31.00 -11.02 -5.41
C ASP A 9 32.30 -11.08 -6.25
N GLU A 10 33.44 -10.87 -5.60
CA GLU A 10 34.75 -10.91 -6.24
C GLU A 10 35.07 -12.26 -6.95
N ASN A 11 34.38 -13.34 -6.57
CA ASN A 11 34.50 -14.67 -7.17
C ASN A 11 33.46 -14.94 -8.25
N GLY A 12 32.60 -13.96 -8.56
CA GLY A 12 31.51 -14.10 -9.51
C GLY A 12 30.28 -14.82 -8.97
N ALA A 13 30.24 -15.14 -7.66
CA ALA A 13 29.09 -15.80 -7.05
C ALA A 13 27.93 -14.81 -6.87
N VAL A 14 26.75 -15.25 -7.25
CA VAL A 14 25.51 -14.49 -7.13
C VAL A 14 24.67 -15.07 -5.99
N THR A 15 24.33 -14.23 -5.03
CA THR A 15 23.42 -14.60 -3.94
C THR A 15 22.03 -13.98 -4.15
N TYR A 16 21.00 -14.72 -3.75
CA TYR A 16 19.63 -14.26 -3.76
C TYR A 16 19.16 -14.08 -2.33
N THR A 17 18.47 -12.97 -2.06
CA THR A 17 17.78 -12.73 -0.80
C THR A 17 16.29 -12.81 -1.09
N GLU A 18 15.57 -13.69 -0.42
CA GLU A 18 14.12 -13.75 -0.48
C GLU A 18 13.54 -12.45 0.10
N LEU A 19 12.57 -11.88 -0.61
CA LEU A 19 11.85 -10.69 -0.15
C LEU A 19 10.57 -11.15 0.54
N THR A 20 10.54 -10.99 1.85
CA THR A 20 9.43 -11.40 2.73
C THR A 20 8.60 -10.23 3.22
N GLY A 21 9.13 -9.03 3.09
CA GLY A 21 8.45 -7.79 3.43
C GLY A 21 8.74 -7.26 4.84
N ASP A 22 9.92 -7.53 5.42
CA ASP A 22 10.39 -6.80 6.61
C ASP A 22 10.86 -5.41 6.19
N VAL A 23 10.17 -4.37 6.64
CA VAL A 23 10.51 -2.97 6.35
C VAL A 23 10.83 -2.24 7.63
N ARG A 24 11.95 -1.54 7.67
CA ARG A 24 12.44 -0.81 8.85
C ARG A 24 12.92 0.57 8.49
N PHE A 25 12.51 1.54 9.28
CA PHE A 25 13.03 2.90 9.31
C PHE A 25 13.87 3.06 10.58
N LYS A 26 15.04 3.66 10.46
CA LYS A 26 15.93 3.96 11.58
C LYS A 26 16.32 5.43 11.51
N ASP A 27 15.82 6.22 12.45
CA ASP A 27 16.12 7.64 12.65
C ASP A 27 16.05 8.47 11.35
N VAL A 28 14.99 8.20 10.56
CA VAL A 28 14.82 8.80 9.23
C VAL A 28 14.33 10.24 9.37
N THR A 29 15.10 11.16 8.80
CA THR A 29 14.73 12.56 8.64
C THR A 29 14.59 12.89 7.17
N PHE A 30 13.52 13.59 6.79
CA PHE A 30 13.20 13.90 5.40
C PHE A 30 12.42 15.20 5.25
N GLY A 31 12.77 15.96 4.22
CA GLY A 31 12.01 17.08 3.67
C GLY A 31 12.04 17.06 2.14
N TYR A 32 11.00 17.58 1.50
CA TYR A 32 10.97 17.73 0.04
C TYR A 32 11.92 18.83 -0.43
N ASP A 33 12.13 19.84 0.41
CA ASP A 33 13.08 20.92 0.23
C ASP A 33 14.11 20.86 1.36
N GLU A 34 15.35 21.32 1.10
CA GLU A 34 16.44 21.29 2.09
C GLU A 34 16.11 22.08 3.37
N ASP A 35 15.39 23.17 3.23
CA ASP A 35 15.04 24.08 4.32
C ASP A 35 13.77 23.68 5.09
N LYS A 36 13.01 22.65 4.62
CA LYS A 36 11.73 22.27 5.21
C LYS A 36 11.67 20.77 5.51
N ILE A 37 12.03 20.41 6.72
CA ILE A 37 11.90 19.03 7.19
C ILE A 37 10.42 18.70 7.47
N ILE A 38 9.98 17.58 6.94
CA ILE A 38 8.61 17.04 7.06
C ILE A 38 8.56 15.86 8.03
N LEU A 39 9.60 15.01 8.04
CA LEU A 39 9.71 13.88 8.95
C LEU A 39 10.94 14.04 9.83
N HIS A 40 10.79 13.83 11.12
CA HIS A 40 11.83 14.02 12.12
C HIS A 40 12.07 12.71 12.89
N ASP A 41 13.27 12.12 12.73
CA ASP A 41 13.75 10.96 13.50
C ASP A 41 12.75 9.79 13.51
N ILE A 42 12.18 9.47 12.35
CA ILE A 42 11.19 8.40 12.22
C ILE A 42 11.85 7.04 12.36
N SER A 43 11.49 6.33 13.43
CA SER A 43 11.90 4.93 13.65
C SER A 43 10.66 4.05 13.78
N LEU A 44 10.48 3.14 12.81
CA LEU A 44 9.37 2.19 12.78
C LEU A 44 9.79 0.89 12.10
N PHE A 45 9.02 -0.16 12.32
CA PHE A 45 9.20 -1.42 11.61
C PHE A 45 7.86 -2.10 11.34
N ALA A 46 7.81 -2.86 10.26
CA ALA A 46 6.77 -3.83 9.92
C ALA A 46 7.43 -5.18 9.65
N LYS A 47 7.05 -6.20 10.38
CA LYS A 47 7.49 -7.59 10.13
C LYS A 47 6.65 -8.20 9.00
N PRO A 48 7.14 -9.24 8.31
CA PRO A 48 6.37 -9.95 7.30
C PRO A 48 4.96 -10.33 7.78
N GLY A 49 3.97 -10.00 6.97
CA GLY A 49 2.56 -10.28 7.28
C GLY A 49 1.88 -9.33 8.26
N GLN A 50 2.57 -8.30 8.76
CA GLN A 50 1.97 -7.30 9.64
C GLN A 50 1.28 -6.18 8.86
N LYS A 51 0.16 -5.69 9.41
CA LYS A 51 -0.54 -4.50 8.97
C LYS A 51 -0.26 -3.34 9.92
N LEU A 52 0.34 -2.25 9.39
CA LEU A 52 0.57 -0.99 10.09
C LEU A 52 -0.40 0.07 9.57
N ALA A 53 -1.17 0.68 10.46
CA ALA A 53 -2.02 1.82 10.13
C ALA A 53 -1.35 3.12 10.53
N PHE A 54 -1.28 4.06 9.59
CA PHE A 54 -0.88 5.44 9.87
C PHE A 54 -2.11 6.30 10.09
N VAL A 55 -2.15 6.99 11.22
CA VAL A 55 -3.20 7.92 11.58
C VAL A 55 -2.60 9.27 12.00
N GLY A 56 -3.36 10.33 11.86
CA GLY A 56 -2.92 11.70 12.17
C GLY A 56 -3.57 12.71 11.25
N SER A 57 -3.44 13.98 11.54
CA SER A 57 -3.99 15.09 10.75
C SER A 57 -3.41 15.15 9.32
N THR A 58 -4.10 15.86 8.44
CA THR A 58 -3.56 16.18 7.11
C THR A 58 -2.24 16.92 7.27
N GLY A 59 -1.24 16.53 6.48
CA GLY A 59 0.12 17.10 6.59
C GLY A 59 0.99 16.52 7.71
N ALA A 60 0.51 15.56 8.53
CA ALA A 60 1.31 14.93 9.57
C ALA A 60 2.49 14.07 9.07
N GLY A 61 2.58 13.80 7.75
CA GLY A 61 3.67 13.03 7.15
C GLY A 61 3.31 11.60 6.73
N LYS A 62 2.05 11.17 6.83
CA LYS A 62 1.59 9.82 6.48
C LYS A 62 1.98 9.41 5.04
N THR A 63 1.56 10.20 4.06
CA THR A 63 1.89 9.98 2.64
C THR A 63 3.39 10.10 2.36
N THR A 64 4.10 10.94 3.11
CA THR A 64 5.56 11.06 2.98
C THR A 64 6.25 9.75 3.34
N ILE A 65 5.84 9.06 4.43
CA ILE A 65 6.39 7.74 4.80
C ILE A 65 6.19 6.74 3.65
N THR A 66 4.99 6.66 3.08
CA THR A 66 4.71 5.72 1.97
C THR A 66 5.49 6.06 0.71
N ASN A 67 5.70 7.35 0.43
CA ASN A 67 6.57 7.81 -0.68
C ASN A 67 8.02 7.38 -0.48
N LEU A 68 8.53 7.38 0.75
CA LEU A 68 9.89 6.93 1.06
C LEU A 68 10.03 5.40 0.96
N ILE A 69 9.02 4.61 1.34
CA ILE A 69 9.02 3.15 1.13
C ILE A 69 9.15 2.84 -0.37
N ASN A 70 8.46 3.60 -1.23
CA ASN A 70 8.55 3.47 -2.70
C ASN A 70 9.84 4.05 -3.29
N ARG A 71 10.64 4.70 -2.46
CA ARG A 71 11.83 5.43 -2.89
C ARG A 71 11.54 6.38 -4.04
N PHE A 72 10.43 7.15 -3.93
CA PHE A 72 10.18 8.27 -4.84
C PHE A 72 11.16 9.42 -4.56
N TYR A 73 11.63 9.50 -3.32
CA TYR A 73 12.62 10.46 -2.84
C TYR A 73 13.70 9.73 -2.05
N ASP A 74 14.90 10.27 -2.03
CA ASP A 74 16.00 9.80 -1.17
C ASP A 74 15.99 10.62 0.13
N ILE A 75 16.32 10.01 1.28
CA ILE A 75 16.27 10.64 2.61
C ILE A 75 17.49 11.50 2.89
N GLN A 76 17.37 12.51 3.77
CA GLN A 76 18.49 13.34 4.20
C GLN A 76 19.36 12.63 5.26
N SER A 77 18.75 11.90 6.20
CA SER A 77 19.49 11.12 7.19
C SER A 77 18.71 9.90 7.65
N GLY A 78 19.40 8.99 8.32
CA GLY A 78 18.83 7.71 8.77
C GLY A 78 19.02 6.59 7.76
N GLU A 79 18.24 5.53 7.91
CA GLU A 79 18.30 4.34 7.07
C GLU A 79 16.92 3.73 6.88
N ILE A 80 16.61 3.30 5.64
CA ILE A 80 15.42 2.49 5.35
C ILE A 80 15.88 1.14 4.82
N LEU A 81 15.48 0.08 5.53
CA LEU A 81 15.82 -1.29 5.19
C LEU A 81 14.59 -2.04 4.68
N TYR A 82 14.80 -2.86 3.65
CA TYR A 82 13.85 -3.83 3.13
C TYR A 82 14.48 -5.22 3.19
N ASP A 83 13.94 -6.11 4.02
CA ASP A 83 14.52 -7.42 4.34
C ASP A 83 16.01 -7.35 4.72
N GLY A 84 16.37 -6.36 5.54
CA GLY A 84 17.72 -6.10 6.00
C GLY A 84 18.65 -5.43 4.98
N ILE A 85 18.16 -5.11 3.78
CA ILE A 85 18.91 -4.46 2.71
C ILE A 85 18.54 -2.98 2.68
N ASP A 86 19.53 -2.09 2.71
CA ASP A 86 19.30 -0.67 2.49
C ASP A 86 18.67 -0.46 1.10
N ILE A 87 17.51 0.21 1.07
CA ILE A 87 16.74 0.41 -0.17
C ILE A 87 17.52 1.18 -1.22
N THR A 88 18.55 1.95 -0.83
CA THR A 88 19.43 2.67 -1.76
C THR A 88 20.30 1.72 -2.58
N LYS A 89 20.57 0.51 -2.07
CA LYS A 89 21.36 -0.54 -2.72
C LYS A 89 20.52 -1.42 -3.65
N ILE A 90 19.19 -1.32 -3.58
CA ILE A 90 18.26 -2.02 -4.47
C ILE A 90 17.98 -1.11 -5.67
N ARG A 91 17.98 -1.66 -6.88
CA ARG A 91 17.53 -0.89 -8.06
C ARG A 91 16.10 -0.43 -7.87
N LYS A 92 15.82 0.85 -8.19
CA LYS A 92 14.47 1.44 -8.00
C LYS A 92 13.37 0.60 -8.66
N ASP A 93 13.60 0.09 -9.86
CA ASP A 93 12.65 -0.74 -10.58
C ASP A 93 12.37 -2.07 -9.88
N ASP A 94 13.40 -2.73 -9.33
CA ASP A 94 13.27 -4.00 -8.63
C ASP A 94 12.56 -3.80 -7.28
N LEU A 95 12.90 -2.73 -6.55
CA LEU A 95 12.20 -2.34 -5.33
C LEU A 95 10.70 -2.13 -5.61
N ARG A 96 10.38 -1.27 -6.57
CA ARG A 96 9.00 -0.89 -6.89
C ARG A 96 8.16 -2.05 -7.42
N ARG A 97 8.77 -2.99 -8.14
CA ARG A 97 8.06 -4.21 -8.57
C ARG A 97 7.67 -5.11 -7.41
N SER A 98 8.43 -5.09 -6.30
CA SER A 98 8.11 -5.86 -5.09
C SER A 98 7.12 -5.17 -4.16
N LEU A 99 6.66 -3.96 -4.51
CA LEU A 99 5.70 -3.18 -3.77
C LEU A 99 4.39 -3.06 -4.58
N GLY A 100 3.28 -3.38 -3.96
CA GLY A 100 1.95 -3.14 -4.53
C GLY A 100 1.37 -1.85 -3.96
N ILE A 101 0.75 -1.05 -4.81
CA ILE A 101 0.14 0.21 -4.41
C ILE A 101 -1.33 0.20 -4.82
N VAL A 102 -2.22 0.51 -3.88
CA VAL A 102 -3.62 0.81 -4.16
C VAL A 102 -3.91 2.20 -3.61
N LEU A 103 -4.13 3.14 -4.52
CA LEU A 103 -4.41 4.54 -4.20
C LEU A 103 -5.91 4.79 -4.12
N GLN A 104 -6.28 5.88 -3.46
CA GLN A 104 -7.64 6.41 -3.42
C GLN A 104 -8.17 6.69 -4.82
N ASP A 105 -7.42 7.46 -5.59
CA ASP A 105 -7.76 7.79 -6.97
C ASP A 105 -7.20 6.72 -7.89
N THR A 106 -8.09 5.93 -8.46
CA THR A 106 -7.72 4.85 -9.37
C THR A 106 -7.69 5.37 -10.78
N HIS A 107 -6.52 5.32 -11.39
CA HIS A 107 -6.33 5.61 -12.81
C HIS A 107 -6.31 4.31 -13.63
N LEU A 108 -7.16 4.28 -14.64
CA LEU A 108 -7.20 3.22 -15.63
C LEU A 108 -6.60 3.74 -16.95
N PHE A 109 -6.28 2.83 -17.83
CA PHE A 109 -5.71 3.16 -19.14
C PHE A 109 -6.69 2.78 -20.24
N THR A 110 -6.67 3.53 -21.34
CA THR A 110 -7.36 3.13 -22.58
C THR A 110 -6.86 1.75 -23.01
N GLY A 111 -7.77 0.79 -23.11
CA GLY A 111 -7.48 -0.61 -23.41
C GLY A 111 -8.52 -1.54 -22.81
N THR A 112 -8.32 -2.84 -22.89
CA THR A 112 -9.27 -3.80 -22.32
C THR A 112 -9.18 -3.84 -20.79
N ILE A 113 -10.22 -4.32 -20.12
CA ILE A 113 -10.17 -4.61 -18.68
C ILE A 113 -9.03 -5.58 -18.38
N LYS A 114 -8.85 -6.60 -19.22
CA LYS A 114 -7.75 -7.56 -19.09
C LYS A 114 -6.38 -6.88 -19.15
N ASP A 115 -6.17 -5.94 -20.06
CA ASP A 115 -4.92 -5.20 -20.18
C ASP A 115 -4.68 -4.31 -18.95
N ASN A 116 -5.73 -3.68 -18.43
CA ASN A 116 -5.67 -2.89 -17.21
C ASN A 116 -5.24 -3.71 -15.99
N ILE A 117 -5.71 -4.96 -15.84
CA ILE A 117 -5.26 -5.85 -14.76
C ILE A 117 -3.82 -6.32 -15.03
N ARG A 118 -3.51 -6.72 -16.28
CA ARG A 118 -2.18 -7.18 -16.72
C ARG A 118 -1.09 -6.15 -16.49
N TYR A 119 -1.43 -4.86 -16.40
CA TYR A 119 -0.46 -3.82 -16.12
C TYR A 119 0.30 -4.04 -14.79
N GLY A 120 -0.30 -4.72 -13.80
CA GLY A 120 0.38 -5.12 -12.57
C GLY A 120 1.50 -6.15 -12.78
N LYS A 121 1.37 -7.00 -13.83
CA LYS A 121 2.36 -8.02 -14.21
C LYS A 121 2.25 -8.25 -15.72
N LEU A 122 3.10 -7.61 -16.51
CA LEU A 122 2.98 -7.57 -17.98
C LEU A 122 3.01 -8.94 -18.65
N ASN A 123 3.67 -9.93 -18.06
CA ASN A 123 3.72 -11.31 -18.53
C ASN A 123 2.70 -12.23 -17.86
N ALA A 124 1.68 -11.67 -17.20
CA ALA A 124 0.63 -12.48 -16.56
C ALA A 124 -0.15 -13.27 -17.62
N THR A 125 -0.40 -14.54 -17.31
CA THR A 125 -1.30 -15.38 -18.09
C THR A 125 -2.76 -14.94 -17.87
N ASP A 126 -3.64 -15.32 -18.79
CA ASP A 126 -5.08 -15.03 -18.63
C ASP A 126 -5.64 -15.68 -17.34
N GLU A 127 -5.16 -16.86 -16.96
CA GLU A 127 -5.55 -17.53 -15.73
C GLU A 127 -5.14 -16.71 -14.48
N GLU A 128 -3.93 -16.18 -14.45
CA GLU A 128 -3.46 -15.31 -13.36
C GLU A 128 -4.32 -14.04 -13.26
N ILE A 129 -4.72 -13.46 -14.40
CA ILE A 129 -5.60 -12.28 -14.45
C ILE A 129 -6.99 -12.62 -13.89
N TYR A 130 -7.58 -13.74 -14.30
CA TYR A 130 -8.90 -14.15 -13.81
C TYR A 130 -8.86 -14.47 -12.31
N ASN A 131 -7.80 -15.10 -11.83
CA ASN A 131 -7.63 -15.38 -10.40
C ASN A 131 -7.47 -14.09 -9.58
N ALA A 132 -6.71 -13.12 -10.09
CA ALA A 132 -6.56 -11.81 -9.47
C ALA A 132 -7.90 -11.04 -9.43
N ALA A 133 -8.69 -11.08 -10.50
CA ALA A 133 -10.02 -10.47 -10.55
C ALA A 133 -10.99 -11.12 -9.56
N LYS A 134 -10.96 -12.45 -9.42
CA LYS A 134 -11.76 -13.18 -8.42
C LYS A 134 -11.36 -12.82 -6.99
N LEU A 135 -10.06 -12.78 -6.70
CA LEU A 135 -9.53 -12.36 -5.40
C LEU A 135 -10.01 -10.96 -5.03
N ALA A 136 -9.99 -10.04 -5.99
CA ALA A 136 -10.44 -8.66 -5.83
C ALA A 136 -11.97 -8.51 -5.80
N HIS A 137 -12.75 -9.56 -6.01
CA HIS A 137 -14.20 -9.51 -6.24
C HIS A 137 -14.62 -8.68 -7.49
N ALA A 138 -13.72 -8.49 -8.44
CA ALA A 138 -14.00 -7.80 -9.69
C ALA A 138 -14.69 -8.69 -10.74
N ASP A 139 -14.44 -9.99 -10.72
CA ASP A 139 -14.90 -10.94 -11.74
C ASP A 139 -16.43 -10.87 -11.97
N GLN A 140 -17.22 -10.72 -10.91
CA GLN A 140 -18.68 -10.68 -11.02
C GLN A 140 -19.18 -9.55 -11.91
N PHE A 141 -18.70 -8.31 -11.70
CA PHE A 141 -19.13 -7.19 -12.53
C PHE A 141 -18.55 -7.26 -13.94
N ILE A 142 -17.30 -7.76 -14.07
CA ILE A 142 -16.65 -7.92 -15.37
C ILE A 142 -17.46 -8.85 -16.28
N GLN A 143 -17.93 -9.98 -15.75
CA GLN A 143 -18.73 -10.94 -16.49
C GLN A 143 -20.11 -10.39 -16.92
N MET A 144 -20.60 -9.33 -16.29
CA MET A 144 -21.86 -8.66 -16.67
C MET A 144 -21.69 -7.67 -17.82
N LEU A 145 -20.46 -7.32 -18.18
CA LEU A 145 -20.19 -6.41 -19.28
C LEU A 145 -20.32 -7.14 -20.63
N PRO A 146 -20.73 -6.45 -21.72
CA PRO A 146 -20.99 -7.08 -23.01
C PRO A 146 -19.85 -7.94 -23.57
N ASN A 147 -18.60 -7.51 -23.37
CA ASN A 147 -17.40 -8.22 -23.82
C ASN A 147 -16.56 -8.74 -22.64
N ALA A 148 -17.13 -8.81 -21.43
CA ALA A 148 -16.44 -9.28 -20.22
C ALA A 148 -15.03 -8.68 -20.09
N TYR A 149 -13.99 -9.51 -20.00
CA TYR A 149 -12.60 -9.06 -19.85
C TYR A 149 -12.05 -8.32 -21.07
N ASP A 150 -12.63 -8.50 -22.26
CA ASP A 150 -12.25 -7.84 -23.50
C ASP A 150 -13.02 -6.52 -23.72
N THR A 151 -13.83 -6.09 -22.72
CA THR A 151 -14.48 -4.78 -22.73
C THR A 151 -13.43 -3.69 -22.79
N LEU A 152 -13.53 -2.84 -23.82
CA LEU A 152 -12.65 -1.68 -24.00
C LEU A 152 -13.09 -0.56 -23.08
N LEU A 153 -12.13 0.01 -22.38
CA LEU A 153 -12.27 1.22 -21.58
C LEU A 153 -11.66 2.40 -22.32
N SER A 154 -12.34 3.54 -22.26
CA SER A 154 -11.84 4.81 -22.79
C SER A 154 -11.32 5.70 -21.65
N GLY A 155 -10.26 6.47 -21.95
CA GLY A 155 -9.69 7.39 -20.97
C GLY A 155 -9.39 6.70 -19.63
N ASP A 156 -9.92 7.25 -18.58
CA ASP A 156 -9.74 6.79 -17.18
C ASP A 156 -10.84 5.79 -16.73
N GLY A 157 -11.53 5.14 -17.69
CA GLY A 157 -12.61 4.18 -17.41
C GLY A 157 -13.87 4.86 -16.91
N GLU A 158 -14.27 5.97 -17.55
CA GLU A 158 -15.45 6.76 -17.18
C GLU A 158 -16.75 5.96 -17.26
N GLU A 159 -16.76 4.85 -18.01
CA GLU A 159 -17.89 3.92 -18.12
C GLU A 159 -18.12 3.10 -16.85
N LEU A 160 -17.14 3.04 -15.95
CA LEU A 160 -17.18 2.28 -14.71
C LEU A 160 -17.48 3.17 -13.51
N SER A 161 -18.23 2.64 -12.55
CA SER A 161 -18.37 3.31 -11.24
C SER A 161 -17.02 3.40 -10.52
N GLN A 162 -16.91 4.32 -9.57
CA GLN A 162 -15.69 4.45 -8.76
C GLN A 162 -15.32 3.15 -8.06
N GLY A 163 -16.30 2.42 -7.51
CA GLY A 163 -16.06 1.14 -6.87
C GLY A 163 -15.56 0.07 -7.84
N GLN A 164 -16.09 0.02 -9.07
CA GLN A 164 -15.61 -0.90 -10.10
C GLN A 164 -14.16 -0.58 -10.50
N ARG A 165 -13.82 0.70 -10.66
CA ARG A 165 -12.43 1.12 -10.91
C ARG A 165 -11.51 0.69 -9.76
N GLN A 166 -11.95 0.85 -8.51
CA GLN A 166 -11.18 0.45 -7.35
C GLN A 166 -10.97 -1.08 -7.28
N LEU A 167 -11.99 -1.89 -7.63
CA LEU A 167 -11.84 -3.34 -7.74
C LEU A 167 -10.81 -3.73 -8.81
N LEU A 168 -10.74 -3.02 -9.94
CA LEU A 168 -9.70 -3.24 -10.95
C LEU A 168 -8.30 -2.86 -10.44
N SER A 169 -8.18 -1.78 -9.66
CA SER A 169 -6.91 -1.42 -9.01
C SER A 169 -6.44 -2.50 -8.02
N ILE A 170 -7.37 -3.07 -7.24
CA ILE A 170 -7.09 -4.21 -6.34
C ILE A 170 -6.64 -5.43 -7.15
N ALA A 171 -7.32 -5.75 -8.26
CA ALA A 171 -6.95 -6.87 -9.14
C ALA A 171 -5.56 -6.65 -9.77
N ARG A 172 -5.24 -5.41 -10.17
CA ARG A 172 -3.91 -5.01 -10.67
C ARG A 172 -2.81 -5.25 -9.63
N ALA A 173 -3.06 -4.91 -8.36
CA ALA A 173 -2.13 -5.19 -7.28
C ALA A 173 -2.04 -6.70 -6.98
N ALA A 174 -3.17 -7.41 -7.06
CA ALA A 174 -3.24 -8.85 -6.79
C ALA A 174 -2.47 -9.68 -7.82
N VAL A 175 -2.52 -9.34 -9.11
CA VAL A 175 -1.80 -10.08 -10.15
C VAL A 175 -0.28 -9.95 -10.03
N ALA A 176 0.20 -8.84 -9.47
CA ALA A 176 1.62 -8.63 -9.18
C ALA A 176 2.12 -9.48 -8.01
N ASP A 177 1.22 -9.87 -7.10
CA ASP A 177 1.49 -10.67 -5.89
C ASP A 177 2.70 -10.18 -5.07
N PRO A 178 2.75 -8.90 -4.68
CA PRO A 178 3.89 -8.33 -3.98
C PRO A 178 3.90 -8.72 -2.50
N PRO A 179 5.09 -8.88 -1.85
CA PRO A 179 5.18 -9.14 -0.41
C PRO A 179 4.80 -7.94 0.46
N VAL A 180 4.86 -6.73 -0.08
CA VAL A 180 4.51 -5.49 0.63
C VAL A 180 3.43 -4.73 -0.13
N LEU A 181 2.44 -4.22 0.59
CA LEU A 181 1.36 -3.39 0.07
C LEU A 181 1.36 -2.01 0.73
N ILE A 182 1.09 -1.00 -0.07
CA ILE A 182 0.82 0.36 0.36
C ILE A 182 -0.59 0.71 -0.07
N LEU A 183 -1.44 1.03 0.90
CA LEU A 183 -2.84 1.29 0.69
C LEU A 183 -3.19 2.70 1.18
N ASP A 184 -3.84 3.48 0.33
CA ASP A 184 -4.43 4.76 0.70
C ASP A 184 -5.95 4.62 0.68
N GLU A 185 -6.56 4.58 1.88
CA GLU A 185 -7.98 4.33 2.05
C GLU A 185 -8.78 5.62 2.11
N ALA A 186 -9.22 6.16 1.01
CA ALA A 186 -10.30 7.13 1.04
C ALA A 186 -11.42 6.67 0.10
N THR A 187 -12.60 6.42 0.66
CA THR A 187 -13.75 5.85 -0.08
C THR A 187 -15.00 6.72 0.10
N SER A 188 -14.84 8.01 0.18
CA SER A 188 -15.91 8.96 0.51
C SER A 188 -17.06 9.04 -0.52
N SER A 189 -16.99 8.33 -1.65
CA SER A 189 -17.92 8.50 -2.78
C SER A 189 -18.50 7.17 -3.33
N ILE A 190 -18.38 6.06 -2.59
CA ILE A 190 -18.86 4.74 -3.03
C ILE A 190 -20.13 4.39 -2.25
N ASP A 191 -21.14 3.85 -2.93
CA ASP A 191 -22.36 3.35 -2.25
C ASP A 191 -22.03 2.19 -1.29
N THR A 192 -22.80 2.05 -0.23
CA THR A 192 -22.56 1.10 0.88
C THR A 192 -22.42 -0.36 0.43
N ARG A 193 -23.15 -0.79 -0.62
CA ARG A 193 -23.08 -2.17 -1.11
C ARG A 193 -21.77 -2.43 -1.83
N THR A 194 -21.39 -1.56 -2.74
CA THR A 194 -20.12 -1.62 -3.48
C THR A 194 -18.94 -1.48 -2.52
N GLU A 195 -19.05 -0.59 -1.54
CA GLU A 195 -18.05 -0.42 -0.48
C GLU A 195 -17.75 -1.74 0.25
N SER A 196 -18.77 -2.51 0.61
CA SER A 196 -18.59 -3.82 1.25
C SER A 196 -17.83 -4.82 0.35
N ILE A 197 -18.06 -4.77 -0.97
CA ILE A 197 -17.37 -5.64 -1.93
C ILE A 197 -15.90 -5.22 -2.06
N VAL A 198 -15.65 -3.93 -2.19
CA VAL A 198 -14.29 -3.35 -2.23
C VAL A 198 -13.51 -3.73 -0.97
N GLN A 199 -14.14 -3.61 0.22
CA GLN A 199 -13.49 -3.96 1.48
C GLN A 199 -13.11 -5.45 1.51
N LYS A 200 -13.98 -6.35 1.05
CA LYS A 200 -13.66 -7.79 0.96
C LYS A 200 -12.49 -8.06 0.01
N GLY A 201 -12.44 -7.37 -1.14
CA GLY A 201 -11.32 -7.44 -2.07
C GLY A 201 -10.01 -6.98 -1.43
N MET A 202 -10.05 -5.86 -0.72
CA MET A 202 -8.89 -5.35 0.05
C MET A 202 -8.46 -6.33 1.13
N ASP A 203 -9.39 -6.88 1.92
CA ASP A 203 -9.08 -7.84 2.98
C ASP A 203 -8.41 -9.10 2.41
N ASN A 204 -8.88 -9.58 1.25
CA ASN A 204 -8.26 -10.71 0.56
C ASN A 204 -6.86 -10.37 0.05
N LEU A 205 -6.69 -9.18 -0.54
CA LEU A 205 -5.39 -8.71 -1.03
C LEU A 205 -4.37 -8.59 0.10
N MET A 206 -4.78 -8.14 1.29
CA MET A 206 -3.89 -7.94 2.43
C MET A 206 -3.38 -9.24 3.08
N LYS A 207 -4.08 -10.37 2.91
CA LYS A 207 -3.74 -11.64 3.59
C LYS A 207 -2.32 -12.09 3.29
N GLY A 208 -1.55 -12.35 4.35
CA GLY A 208 -0.19 -12.87 4.26
C GLY A 208 0.87 -11.87 3.82
N ARG A 209 0.52 -10.61 3.59
CA ARG A 209 1.43 -9.55 3.13
C ARG A 209 1.70 -8.53 4.23
N THR A 210 2.84 -7.89 4.15
CA THR A 210 3.11 -6.68 4.95
C THR A 210 2.36 -5.51 4.36
N VAL A 211 1.58 -4.81 5.19
CA VAL A 211 0.68 -3.75 4.71
C VAL A 211 0.94 -2.46 5.45
N PHE A 212 1.18 -1.40 4.71
CA PHE A 212 1.17 -0.04 5.19
C PHE A 212 -0.11 0.63 4.70
N VAL A 213 -0.96 1.07 5.62
CA VAL A 213 -2.23 1.68 5.26
C VAL A 213 -2.34 3.10 5.83
N ILE A 214 -2.61 4.07 4.97
CA ILE A 214 -3.09 5.39 5.39
C ILE A 214 -4.58 5.20 5.62
N ALA A 215 -4.94 5.08 6.91
CA ALA A 215 -6.27 4.65 7.28
C ALA A 215 -7.19 5.83 7.55
N HIS A 216 -8.32 5.85 6.87
CA HIS A 216 -9.42 6.78 7.07
C HIS A 216 -10.65 6.12 7.71
N ARG A 217 -10.61 4.78 7.88
CA ARG A 217 -11.71 3.99 8.47
C ARG A 217 -11.31 3.44 9.82
N LEU A 218 -12.16 3.63 10.81
CA LEU A 218 -11.94 3.11 12.16
C LEU A 218 -11.79 1.58 12.20
N SER A 219 -12.51 0.84 11.32
CA SER A 219 -12.41 -0.62 11.23
C SER A 219 -11.03 -1.08 10.77
N THR A 220 -10.45 -0.42 9.78
CA THR A 220 -9.10 -0.73 9.28
C THR A 220 -8.05 -0.44 10.32
N ILE A 221 -8.17 0.70 11.02
CA ILE A 221 -7.26 1.08 12.10
C ILE A 221 -7.32 0.04 13.22
N ARG A 222 -8.52 -0.28 13.71
CA ARG A 222 -8.73 -1.22 14.81
C ARG A 222 -8.12 -2.60 14.55
N ASN A 223 -8.25 -3.10 13.33
CA ASN A 223 -7.79 -4.44 12.93
C ASN A 223 -6.32 -4.46 12.46
N SER A 224 -5.54 -3.41 12.76
CA SER A 224 -4.12 -3.37 12.43
C SER A 224 -3.27 -3.95 13.55
N ASN A 225 -2.15 -4.59 13.19
CA ASN A 225 -1.19 -5.15 14.16
C ASN A 225 -0.44 -4.05 14.92
N ALA A 226 -0.26 -2.90 14.29
CA ALA A 226 0.27 -1.71 14.92
C ALA A 226 -0.37 -0.46 14.32
N ILE A 227 -0.59 0.52 15.16
CA ILE A 227 -1.09 1.84 14.81
C ILE A 227 0.03 2.82 15.13
N ILE A 228 0.36 3.66 14.16
CA ILE A 228 1.36 4.71 14.26
C ILE A 228 0.64 6.04 14.19
N VAL A 229 0.63 6.76 15.29
CA VAL A 229 0.05 8.12 15.34
C VAL A 229 1.14 9.13 15.03
N LEU A 230 0.90 9.88 13.96
CA LEU A 230 1.80 10.92 13.46
C LEU A 230 1.23 12.30 13.79
N ASP A 231 2.09 13.17 14.27
CA ASP A 231 1.80 14.59 14.41
C ASP A 231 3.04 15.41 14.09
N HIS A 232 2.89 16.42 13.25
CA HIS A 232 3.98 17.32 12.82
C HIS A 232 5.28 16.55 12.43
N GLY A 233 5.13 15.46 11.67
CA GLY A 233 6.26 14.66 11.20
C GLY A 233 6.97 13.81 12.25
N ARG A 234 6.37 13.61 13.42
CA ARG A 234 6.89 12.76 14.48
C ARG A 234 5.91 11.66 14.86
N ILE A 235 6.43 10.50 15.25
CA ILE A 235 5.63 9.45 15.86
C ILE A 235 5.39 9.84 17.31
N ILE A 236 4.13 10.13 17.67
CA ILE A 236 3.74 10.51 19.02
C ILE A 236 3.17 9.35 19.84
N GLU A 237 2.55 8.37 19.14
CA GLU A 237 2.04 7.14 19.78
C GLU A 237 2.26 5.95 18.84
N ARG A 238 2.50 4.79 19.47
CA ARG A 238 2.60 3.51 18.77
C ARG A 238 2.08 2.38 19.66
N GLY A 239 1.25 1.51 19.12
CA GLY A 239 0.71 0.35 19.83
C GLY A 239 -0.34 -0.36 19.01
N ASP A 240 -0.98 -1.37 19.58
CA ASP A 240 -2.22 -1.91 19.05
C ASP A 240 -3.44 -1.08 19.51
N HIS A 241 -4.63 -1.45 19.04
CA HIS A 241 -5.85 -0.75 19.38
C HIS A 241 -6.10 -0.67 20.89
N ASP A 242 -5.98 -1.81 21.57
CA ASP A 242 -6.31 -1.91 23.00
C ASP A 242 -5.30 -1.17 23.86
N ASP A 243 -4.02 -1.22 23.49
CA ASP A 243 -2.96 -0.47 24.16
C ASP A 243 -3.20 1.04 24.08
N LEU A 244 -3.46 1.55 22.88
CA LEU A 244 -3.66 2.98 22.67
C LEU A 244 -4.98 3.51 23.26
N ILE A 245 -6.04 2.69 23.29
CA ILE A 245 -7.28 3.03 24.02
C ILE A 245 -7.01 3.16 25.53
N ARG A 246 -6.20 2.27 26.11
CA ARG A 246 -5.82 2.34 27.55
C ARG A 246 -5.00 3.58 27.88
N GLN A 247 -4.12 4.00 26.97
CA GLN A 247 -3.29 5.19 27.15
C GLN A 247 -4.09 6.50 27.16
N LYS A 248 -5.29 6.52 26.55
CA LYS A 248 -6.19 7.69 26.47
C LYS A 248 -5.53 8.92 25.83
N GLY A 249 -4.57 8.70 24.93
CA GLY A 249 -3.84 9.74 24.22
C GLY A 249 -4.57 10.26 22.98
N THR A 250 -3.80 10.70 21.99
CA THR A 250 -4.30 11.25 20.71
C THR A 250 -5.13 10.23 19.93
N TYR A 251 -4.67 8.97 19.87
CA TYR A 251 -5.43 7.89 19.23
C TYR A 251 -6.81 7.72 19.85
N TYR A 252 -6.91 7.72 21.19
CA TYR A 252 -8.19 7.62 21.89
C TYR A 252 -9.13 8.77 21.53
N GLN A 253 -8.59 9.99 21.40
CA GLN A 253 -9.38 11.16 21.02
C GLN A 253 -9.90 11.05 19.58
N LEU A 254 -9.05 10.60 18.65
CA LEU A 254 -9.42 10.33 17.24
C LEU A 254 -10.50 9.23 17.18
N TYR A 255 -10.29 8.12 17.89
CA TYR A 255 -11.21 6.98 17.89
C TYR A 255 -12.59 7.32 18.49
N THR A 256 -12.64 8.16 19.51
CA THR A 256 -13.89 8.58 20.18
C THR A 256 -14.56 9.80 19.53
N GLY A 257 -14.03 10.30 18.42
CA GLY A 257 -14.59 11.45 17.70
C GLY A 257 -14.39 12.80 18.42
N LYS A 258 -13.47 12.87 19.38
CA LYS A 258 -13.09 14.14 20.04
C LYS A 258 -12.09 14.94 19.20
N LEU A 259 -11.39 14.28 18.30
CA LEU A 259 -10.56 14.85 17.23
C LEU A 259 -11.01 14.24 15.91
N GLU A 260 -10.99 15.00 14.82
CA GLU A 260 -11.32 14.50 13.50
C GLU A 260 -10.09 13.91 12.83
N LEU A 261 -10.30 12.78 12.12
CA LEU A 261 -9.38 12.27 11.11
C LEU A 261 -9.56 13.16 9.87
N SER A 262 -8.81 14.23 9.77
CA SER A 262 -8.86 15.14 8.61
C SER A 262 -7.88 14.72 7.52
#